data_ab34d0da0398145c573bc92a62027686
#
_entry.id   ab34d0da0398145c573bc92a62027686
#
_cell.length_a   1.000
_cell.length_b   1.000
_cell.length_c   1.000
_cell.angle_alpha   90.00
_cell.angle_beta   90.00
_cell.angle_gamma   90.00
#
_symmetry.space_group_name_H-M   'P 1'
#
loop_
_entity.id
_entity.type
_entity.pdbx_description
1 polymer ?
#
loop_
_entity_poly.entity_id
_entity_poly.type
_entity_poly.pdbx_seq_one_letter_code
_entity_poly.pdbx_strand_id
1 'polypeptide(L)'
;MKKNNKNINKEKEKLAKSINKNIRSSTRKLKPILRGLVGKRIDHAIRDLSFSNVRITKDIKKTISSAVANAENNFQYDIDNLYIKEAYCGKSIVMKRFRPRAKGKASPIKKPYSNLTIILSEKIKTEEHGTKS
;
A
#
# COMPACT_ATOMS: atom_id res chain seq x y z
N MET A 1 -0.19 35.91 30.23
CA MET A 1 0.27 35.02 29.17
C MET A 1 -0.93 34.19 28.63
N LYS A 2 -1.48 34.58 27.50
CA LYS A 2 -2.61 33.87 26.87
C LYS A 2 -2.07 32.70 26.06
N LYS A 3 -2.28 31.46 26.54
CA LYS A 3 -1.99 30.25 25.76
C LYS A 3 -3.03 30.12 24.64
N ASN A 4 -2.63 30.40 23.42
CA ASN A 4 -3.42 30.13 22.21
C ASN A 4 -3.56 28.61 22.03
N ASN A 5 -4.67 28.06 22.52
CA ASN A 5 -5.16 26.74 22.11
C ASN A 5 -5.63 26.86 20.66
N LYS A 6 -4.75 26.66 19.73
CA LYS A 6 -5.15 26.30 18.37
C LYS A 6 -5.68 24.86 18.41
N ASN A 7 -6.98 24.71 18.66
CA ASN A 7 -7.69 23.50 18.33
C ASN A 7 -7.57 23.27 16.82
N ILE A 8 -6.55 22.54 16.45
CA ILE A 8 -6.49 21.92 15.13
C ILE A 8 -7.48 20.78 15.22
N ASN A 9 -8.72 21.02 14.84
CA ASN A 9 -9.65 19.98 14.43
C ASN A 9 -9.02 19.30 13.19
N LYS A 10 -8.08 18.39 13.41
CA LYS A 10 -7.80 17.33 12.46
C LYS A 10 -9.07 16.49 12.44
N GLU A 11 -9.96 16.78 11.49
CA GLU A 11 -10.94 15.79 11.08
C GLU A 11 -10.15 14.51 10.90
N LYS A 12 -10.48 13.50 11.71
CA LYS A 12 -9.80 12.21 11.63
C LYS A 12 -10.17 11.64 10.27
N GLU A 13 -9.32 11.88 9.27
CA GLU A 13 -9.49 11.27 7.96
C GLU A 13 -9.72 9.78 8.19
N LYS A 14 -10.90 9.32 7.83
CA LYS A 14 -11.22 7.90 7.90
C LYS A 14 -10.37 7.19 6.86
N LEU A 15 -9.42 6.39 7.29
CA LEU A 15 -8.46 5.71 6.44
C LEU A 15 -8.84 4.23 6.32
N ALA A 16 -9.15 3.79 5.10
CA ALA A 16 -9.36 2.37 4.84
C ALA A 16 -8.01 1.67 4.69
N LYS A 17 -7.78 0.64 5.51
CA LYS A 17 -6.51 -0.08 5.58
C LYS A 17 -6.68 -1.54 5.23
N SER A 18 -5.73 -2.07 4.46
CA SER A 18 -5.57 -3.51 4.24
C SER A 18 -4.13 -3.94 4.46
N ILE A 19 -3.96 -5.10 5.09
CA ILE A 19 -2.64 -5.67 5.40
C ILE A 19 -2.58 -7.07 4.83
N ASN A 20 -1.57 -7.35 4.00
CA ASN A 20 -1.25 -8.69 3.55
C ASN A 20 0.07 -9.12 4.18
N LYS A 21 -0.01 -10.13 5.03
CA LYS A 21 1.15 -10.68 5.74
C LYS A 21 1.80 -11.79 4.92
N ASN A 22 3.14 -11.87 5.04
CA ASN A 22 3.91 -13.01 4.51
C ASN A 22 3.85 -13.21 2.99
N ILE A 23 3.87 -12.12 2.22
CA ILE A 23 4.06 -12.19 0.77
C ILE A 23 5.45 -12.76 0.48
N ARG A 24 5.51 -13.81 -0.36
CA ARG A 24 6.77 -14.46 -0.75
C ARG A 24 7.59 -13.59 -1.70
N SER A 25 8.12 -12.52 -1.17
CA SER A 25 9.00 -11.59 -1.89
C SER A 25 9.86 -10.79 -0.92
N SER A 26 10.97 -10.26 -1.42
CA SER A 26 11.79 -9.32 -0.66
C SER A 26 11.21 -7.90 -0.74
N THR A 27 11.38 -7.11 0.31
CA THR A 27 10.97 -5.70 0.35
C THR A 27 11.61 -4.87 -0.78
N ARG A 28 12.84 -5.24 -1.20
CA ARG A 28 13.56 -4.57 -2.29
C ARG A 28 12.81 -4.65 -3.62
N LYS A 29 12.12 -5.77 -3.89
CA LYS A 29 11.31 -5.97 -5.10
C LYS A 29 9.94 -5.31 -5.03
N LEU A 30 9.36 -5.20 -3.83
CA LEU A 30 8.07 -4.55 -3.60
C LEU A 30 8.15 -3.02 -3.66
N LYS A 31 9.18 -2.42 -3.04
CA LYS A 31 9.31 -0.97 -2.90
C LYS A 31 9.15 -0.16 -4.19
N PRO A 32 9.81 -0.49 -5.32
CA PRO A 32 9.70 0.30 -6.54
C PRO A 32 8.26 0.30 -7.10
N ILE A 33 7.57 -0.84 -7.01
CA ILE A 33 6.17 -0.96 -7.46
C ILE A 33 5.28 -0.09 -6.58
N LEU A 34 5.41 -0.19 -5.26
CA LEU A 34 4.60 0.58 -4.31
C LEU A 34 4.80 2.08 -4.45
N ARG A 35 6.04 2.54 -4.67
CA ARG A 35 6.33 3.96 -4.92
C ARG A 35 5.60 4.49 -6.16
N GLY A 36 5.46 3.68 -7.19
CA GLY A 36 4.72 4.05 -8.40
C GLY A 36 3.20 4.06 -8.23
N LEU A 37 2.67 3.48 -7.15
CA LEU A 37 1.22 3.41 -6.89
C LEU A 37 0.72 4.53 -5.96
N VAL A 38 1.56 5.04 -5.06
CA VAL A 38 1.18 6.11 -4.13
C VAL A 38 0.73 7.36 -4.87
N GLY A 39 -0.40 7.94 -4.47
CA GLY A 39 -1.01 9.11 -5.08
C GLY A 39 -1.89 8.82 -6.29
N LYS A 40 -1.93 7.59 -6.82
CA LYS A 40 -2.78 7.21 -7.95
C LYS A 40 -4.20 6.89 -7.50
N ARG A 41 -5.18 7.19 -8.37
CA ARG A 41 -6.54 6.67 -8.24
C ARG A 41 -6.53 5.15 -8.36
N ILE A 42 -7.48 4.50 -7.71
CA ILE A 42 -7.54 3.04 -7.65
C ILE A 42 -7.68 2.41 -9.02
N ASP A 43 -8.52 2.95 -9.89
CA ASP A 43 -8.74 2.44 -11.24
C ASP A 43 -7.44 2.38 -12.06
N HIS A 44 -6.67 3.47 -12.01
CA HIS A 44 -5.37 3.53 -12.69
C HIS A 44 -4.37 2.55 -12.06
N ALA A 45 -4.34 2.45 -10.73
CA ALA A 45 -3.45 1.54 -10.03
C ALA A 45 -3.75 0.06 -10.37
N ILE A 46 -5.03 -0.34 -10.38
CA ILE A 46 -5.45 -1.69 -10.73
C ILE A 46 -5.14 -2.01 -12.20
N ARG A 47 -5.33 -1.04 -13.08
CA ARG A 47 -5.00 -1.16 -14.51
C ARG A 47 -3.50 -1.40 -14.70
N ASP A 48 -2.65 -0.53 -14.13
CA ASP A 48 -1.19 -0.64 -14.22
C ASP A 48 -0.69 -1.99 -13.70
N LEU A 49 -1.24 -2.45 -12.57
CA LEU A 49 -0.89 -3.75 -12.00
C LEU A 49 -1.36 -4.93 -12.86
N SER A 50 -2.47 -4.77 -13.59
CA SER A 50 -3.00 -5.83 -14.46
C SER A 50 -2.14 -6.05 -15.69
N PHE A 51 -1.55 -4.99 -16.24
CA PHE A 51 -0.66 -5.04 -17.39
C PHE A 51 0.79 -5.40 -17.04
N SER A 52 1.14 -5.36 -15.77
CA SER A 52 2.50 -5.67 -15.33
C SER A 52 2.78 -7.17 -15.33
N ASN A 53 3.90 -7.58 -15.95
CA ASN A 53 4.34 -8.97 -16.02
C ASN A 53 5.00 -9.48 -14.73
N VAL A 54 5.11 -8.65 -13.70
CA VAL A 54 5.77 -9.01 -12.44
C VAL A 54 4.84 -9.87 -11.58
N ARG A 55 5.28 -11.05 -11.16
CA ARG A 55 4.47 -11.99 -10.34
C ARG A 55 3.82 -11.35 -9.11
N ILE A 56 4.54 -10.45 -8.44
CA ILE A 56 4.14 -9.84 -7.16
C ILE A 56 2.93 -8.90 -7.34
N THR A 57 2.69 -8.37 -8.53
CA THR A 57 1.57 -7.45 -8.80
C THR A 57 0.21 -8.10 -8.54
N LYS A 58 0.10 -9.41 -8.68
CA LYS A 58 -1.12 -10.17 -8.34
C LYS A 58 -1.45 -10.07 -6.85
N ASP A 59 -0.45 -10.20 -5.99
CA ASP A 59 -0.62 -10.10 -4.53
C ASP A 59 -0.95 -8.66 -4.12
N ILE A 60 -0.30 -7.67 -4.75
CA ILE A 60 -0.59 -6.25 -4.51
C ILE A 60 -2.01 -5.90 -4.96
N LYS A 61 -2.43 -6.34 -6.15
CA LYS A 61 -3.78 -6.13 -6.67
C LYS A 61 -4.84 -6.71 -5.73
N LYS A 62 -4.64 -7.93 -5.23
CA LYS A 62 -5.54 -8.57 -4.26
C LYS A 62 -5.64 -7.76 -2.96
N THR A 63 -4.52 -7.20 -2.48
CA THR A 63 -4.49 -6.35 -1.28
C THR A 63 -5.23 -5.03 -1.51
N ILE A 64 -5.10 -4.41 -2.69
CA ILE A 64 -5.85 -3.20 -3.06
C ILE A 64 -7.35 -3.52 -3.11
N SER A 65 -7.76 -4.62 -3.76
CA SER A 65 -9.18 -5.01 -3.81
C SER A 65 -9.77 -5.23 -2.42
N SER A 66 -9.00 -5.81 -1.50
CA SER A 66 -9.41 -5.94 -0.09
C SER A 66 -9.52 -4.58 0.61
N ALA A 67 -8.63 -3.63 0.31
CA ALA A 67 -8.69 -2.28 0.87
C ALA A 67 -9.91 -1.50 0.34
N VAL A 68 -10.26 -1.67 -0.93
CA VAL A 68 -11.47 -1.08 -1.55
C VAL A 68 -12.73 -1.63 -0.88
N ALA A 69 -12.84 -2.95 -0.73
CA ALA A 69 -13.97 -3.57 -0.04
C ALA A 69 -14.10 -3.08 1.42
N ASN A 70 -12.98 -2.88 2.12
CA ASN A 70 -13.00 -2.29 3.46
C ASN A 70 -13.46 -0.82 3.45
N ALA A 71 -13.08 -0.05 2.43
CA ALA A 71 -13.49 1.34 2.27
C ALA A 71 -15.00 1.46 2.03
N GLU A 72 -15.54 0.61 1.17
CA GLU A 72 -16.95 0.56 0.84
C GLU A 72 -17.79 0.09 2.03
N ASN A 73 -17.46 -1.10 2.60
CA ASN A 73 -18.28 -1.72 3.63
C ASN A 73 -18.22 -1.02 4.99
N ASN A 74 -17.06 -0.48 5.39
CA ASN A 74 -16.87 0.09 6.73
C ASN A 74 -17.07 1.61 6.75
N PHE A 75 -16.76 2.31 5.67
CA PHE A 75 -16.74 3.77 5.62
C PHE A 75 -17.76 4.35 4.62
N GLN A 76 -18.35 3.51 3.76
CA GLN A 76 -19.28 3.92 2.69
C GLN A 76 -18.64 4.96 1.75
N TYR A 77 -17.35 4.80 1.45
CA TYR A 77 -16.66 5.67 0.53
C TYR A 77 -17.05 5.39 -0.92
N ASP A 78 -17.08 6.46 -1.70
CA ASP A 78 -17.25 6.38 -3.15
C ASP A 78 -15.98 5.81 -3.80
N ILE A 79 -16.10 4.66 -4.48
CA ILE A 79 -15.00 3.94 -5.10
C ILE A 79 -14.29 4.81 -6.15
N ASP A 80 -15.03 5.64 -6.87
CA ASP A 80 -14.51 6.51 -7.94
C ASP A 80 -13.60 7.61 -7.42
N ASN A 81 -13.77 8.01 -6.17
CA ASN A 81 -13.01 9.06 -5.52
C ASN A 81 -11.84 8.53 -4.65
N LEU A 82 -11.69 7.21 -4.58
CA LEU A 82 -10.62 6.59 -3.79
C LEU A 82 -9.25 6.72 -4.46
N TYR A 83 -8.24 7.01 -3.66
CA TYR A 83 -6.83 7.02 -4.07
C TYR A 83 -5.94 6.35 -3.04
N ILE A 84 -4.78 5.91 -3.48
CA ILE A 84 -3.77 5.29 -2.60
C ILE A 84 -3.02 6.41 -1.89
N LYS A 85 -3.32 6.62 -0.60
CA LYS A 85 -2.63 7.62 0.23
C LYS A 85 -1.23 7.15 0.57
N GLU A 86 -1.13 5.91 1.06
CA GLU A 86 0.13 5.31 1.47
C GLU A 86 0.20 3.84 1.08
N ALA A 87 1.38 3.41 0.67
CA ALA A 87 1.68 2.01 0.43
C ALA A 87 3.10 1.71 0.89
N TYR A 88 3.25 0.83 1.86
CA TYR A 88 4.56 0.47 2.39
C TYR A 88 4.69 -1.02 2.67
N CYS A 89 5.92 -1.48 2.70
CA CYS A 89 6.23 -2.87 3.01
C CYS A 89 7.32 -2.97 4.07
N GLY A 90 7.16 -3.96 4.93
CA GLY A 90 8.11 -4.32 5.98
C GLY A 90 8.70 -5.70 5.76
N LYS A 91 9.84 -5.97 6.37
CA LYS A 91 10.39 -7.32 6.43
C LYS A 91 9.51 -8.18 7.35
N SER A 92 9.27 -9.42 6.92
CA SER A 92 8.64 -10.45 7.73
C SER A 92 9.67 -11.57 8.02
N ILE A 93 9.27 -12.81 7.91
CA ILE A 93 10.11 -13.97 8.17
C ILE A 93 11.10 -14.17 7.03
N VAL A 94 12.33 -14.56 7.37
CA VAL A 94 13.34 -15.00 6.39
C VAL A 94 13.64 -16.46 6.66
N MET A 95 13.24 -17.33 5.75
CA MET A 95 13.59 -18.75 5.84
C MET A 95 15.03 -18.94 5.36
N LYS A 96 15.88 -19.43 6.24
CA LYS A 96 17.27 -19.73 5.94
C LYS A 96 17.40 -21.17 5.48
N ARG A 97 18.14 -21.39 4.41
CA ARG A 97 18.52 -22.71 3.88
C ARG A 97 20.00 -22.68 3.55
N PHE A 98 20.61 -23.83 3.40
CA PHE A 98 21.98 -23.93 2.94
C PHE A 98 22.07 -24.86 1.71
N ARG A 99 23.03 -24.58 0.87
CA ARG A 99 23.36 -25.42 -0.28
C ARG A 99 24.80 -25.91 -0.12
N PRO A 100 25.03 -27.24 -0.09
CA PRO A 100 26.38 -27.77 -0.07
C PRO A 100 27.15 -27.38 -1.32
N ARG A 101 28.40 -27.02 -1.16
CA ARG A 101 29.35 -26.69 -2.22
C ARG A 101 30.58 -27.59 -2.13
N ALA A 102 31.48 -27.50 -3.13
CA ALA A 102 32.75 -28.23 -3.16
C ALA A 102 33.60 -27.95 -1.90
N LYS A 103 34.48 -28.89 -1.55
CA LYS A 103 35.40 -28.80 -0.39
C LYS A 103 34.70 -28.63 0.96
N GLY A 104 33.52 -29.25 1.18
CA GLY A 104 32.80 -29.20 2.47
C GLY A 104 32.24 -27.82 2.85
N LYS A 105 32.25 -26.83 1.93
CA LYS A 105 31.67 -25.50 2.17
C LYS A 105 30.17 -25.51 1.96
N ALA A 106 29.45 -24.65 2.70
CA ALA A 106 28.01 -24.44 2.54
C ALA A 106 27.72 -22.99 2.19
N SER A 107 26.84 -22.76 1.21
CA SER A 107 26.36 -21.42 0.84
C SER A 107 24.96 -21.19 1.42
N PRO A 108 24.71 -20.06 2.11
CA PRO A 108 23.40 -19.78 2.65
C PRO A 108 22.42 -19.36 1.54
N ILE A 109 21.18 -19.84 1.64
CA ILE A 109 20.05 -19.41 0.80
C ILE A 109 19.04 -18.74 1.72
N LYS A 110 18.67 -17.49 1.42
CA LYS A 110 17.66 -16.73 2.13
C LYS A 110 16.39 -16.65 1.30
N LYS A 111 15.25 -17.11 1.86
CA LYS A 111 13.91 -16.98 1.26
C LYS A 111 13.13 -15.93 2.05
N PRO A 112 13.16 -14.64 1.65
CA PRO A 112 12.53 -13.58 2.40
C PRO A 112 11.02 -13.53 2.14
N TYR A 113 10.29 -13.15 3.18
CA TYR A 113 8.88 -12.79 3.15
C TYR A 113 8.72 -11.33 3.60
N SER A 114 7.69 -10.69 3.13
CA SER A 114 7.40 -9.28 3.43
C SER A 114 5.94 -9.08 3.80
N ASN A 115 5.68 -8.10 4.64
CA ASN A 115 4.34 -7.62 4.93
C ASN A 115 4.07 -6.40 4.05
N LEU A 116 2.86 -6.32 3.50
CA LEU A 116 2.39 -5.20 2.69
C LEU A 116 1.23 -4.52 3.41
N THR A 117 1.30 -3.21 3.52
CA THR A 117 0.20 -2.38 4.04
C THR A 117 -0.16 -1.34 3.01
N ILE A 118 -1.45 -1.23 2.72
CA ILE A 118 -2.03 -0.24 1.82
C ILE A 118 -3.08 0.56 2.58
N ILE A 119 -3.01 1.87 2.44
CA ILE A 119 -3.94 2.82 3.06
C ILE A 119 -4.58 3.64 1.95
N LEU A 120 -5.90 3.61 1.90
CA LEU A 120 -6.72 4.37 0.97
C LEU A 120 -7.37 5.54 1.70
N SER A 121 -7.57 6.62 0.97
CA SER A 121 -8.35 7.77 1.41
C SER A 121 -9.24 8.25 0.26
N GLU A 122 -10.34 8.86 0.61
CA GLU A 122 -11.22 9.53 -0.35
C GLU A 122 -10.73 10.94 -0.61
N LYS A 123 -10.68 11.35 -1.88
CA LYS A 123 -10.37 12.73 -2.26
C LYS A 123 -11.68 13.52 -2.29
N ILE A 124 -11.95 14.26 -1.24
CA ILE A 124 -13.07 15.21 -1.21
C ILE A 124 -12.75 16.28 -2.25
N LYS A 125 -13.58 16.41 -3.29
CA LYS A 125 -13.55 17.55 -4.20
C LYS A 125 -14.00 18.76 -3.38
N THR A 126 -13.07 19.59 -2.93
CA THR A 126 -13.40 20.95 -2.52
C THR A 126 -13.82 21.66 -3.79
N GLU A 127 -15.12 21.91 -3.98
CA GLU A 127 -15.61 22.82 -5.01
C GLU A 127 -15.09 24.20 -4.64
N GLU A 128 -14.05 24.64 -5.34
CA GLU A 128 -13.66 26.06 -5.34
C GLU A 128 -14.78 26.80 -6.05
N HIS A 129 -15.71 27.36 -5.30
CA HIS A 129 -16.59 28.41 -5.77
C HIS A 129 -15.74 29.64 -6.08
N GLY A 130 -15.17 29.65 -7.28
CA GLY A 130 -14.57 30.82 -7.86
C GLY A 130 -15.66 31.84 -8.20
N THR A 131 -15.98 32.71 -7.25
CA THR A 131 -16.72 33.95 -7.53
C THR A 131 -15.81 34.83 -8.36
N LYS A 132 -15.97 34.78 -9.66
CA LYS A 132 -15.46 35.86 -10.54
C LYS A 132 -16.42 37.01 -10.46
N SER A 133 -16.02 38.06 -9.77
CA SER A 133 -16.56 39.42 -9.95
C SER A 133 -15.91 40.07 -11.17
#